data_f0489c92345133a9388f9fb7379cf3ea
#
_entry.id   f0489c92345133a9388f9fb7379cf3ea
#
_cell.length_a   1.000
_cell.length_b   1.000
_cell.length_c   1.000
_cell.angle_alpha   90.00
_cell.angle_beta   90.00
_cell.angle_gamma   90.00
#
_symmetry.space_group_name_H-M   'P 1'
#
loop_
_entity.id
_entity.type
_entity.pdbx_description
1 polymer ?
#
loop_
_entity_poly.entity_id
_entity_poly.type
_entity_poly.pdbx_seq_one_letter_code
_entity_poly.pdbx_strand_id
1 'polypeptide(L)'
;MNFLNRLKFYLLGFILGLFLVYSLFNDREWDWLPENKIKKFLLANPIKINIEKSEVLYLNESFSKKVFDVVINGNVLFSKSETKTETKNYFLESNNDTISIDISFDDSTCRITSFNNQNFTRNQSINQIDTNVYMDNFNFYKVVEKLKKKYSKEFITDLENFQLNEKDIEKNLKKIKINWTRSSGFRIANPFYIGRINIEGLVYEISMEKGNKKIRFKRLKKIIH
;
A
#
# COMPACT_ATOMS: atom_id res chain seq x y z
N MET A 1 35.05 26.40 -37.94
CA MET A 1 33.88 26.37 -37.04
C MET A 1 34.34 26.83 -35.68
N ASN A 2 33.81 27.97 -35.18
CA ASN A 2 34.25 28.61 -33.94
C ASN A 2 33.92 27.72 -32.74
N PHE A 3 34.76 27.73 -31.70
CA PHE A 3 34.59 26.98 -30.46
C PHE A 3 33.18 27.11 -29.86
N LEU A 4 32.61 28.31 -29.88
CA LEU A 4 31.26 28.61 -29.40
C LEU A 4 30.17 27.84 -30.17
N ASN A 5 30.33 27.60 -31.45
CA ASN A 5 29.34 26.81 -32.24
C ASN A 5 29.43 25.33 -31.90
N ARG A 6 30.62 24.80 -31.65
CA ARG A 6 30.77 23.42 -31.18
C ARG A 6 30.16 23.23 -29.80
N LEU A 7 30.38 24.17 -28.88
CA LEU A 7 29.81 24.16 -27.53
C LEU A 7 28.27 24.14 -27.55
N LYS A 8 27.65 24.95 -28.46
CA LYS A 8 26.16 24.97 -28.62
C LYS A 8 25.61 23.61 -29.01
N PHE A 9 26.26 22.91 -29.97
CA PHE A 9 25.82 21.57 -30.38
C PHE A 9 25.99 20.53 -29.26
N TYR A 10 27.09 20.61 -28.50
CA TYR A 10 27.28 19.75 -27.32
C TYR A 10 26.20 19.99 -26.27
N LEU A 11 25.88 21.25 -25.97
CA LEU A 11 24.86 21.64 -25.01
C LEU A 11 23.49 21.19 -25.45
N LEU A 12 23.16 21.35 -26.74
CA LEU A 12 21.91 20.86 -27.30
C LEU A 12 21.77 19.34 -27.17
N GLY A 13 22.82 18.58 -27.53
CA GLY A 13 22.84 17.12 -27.41
C GLY A 13 22.72 16.66 -25.96
N PHE A 14 23.40 17.36 -25.02
CA PHE A 14 23.31 17.08 -23.59
C PHE A 14 21.90 17.31 -23.05
N ILE A 15 21.26 18.44 -23.38
CA ILE A 15 19.88 18.75 -22.95
C ILE A 15 18.90 17.71 -23.51
N LEU A 16 19.06 17.33 -24.78
CA LEU A 16 18.21 16.35 -25.44
C LEU A 16 18.39 14.96 -24.82
N GLY A 17 19.66 14.60 -24.46
CA GLY A 17 19.97 13.38 -23.72
C GLY A 17 19.35 13.36 -22.33
N LEU A 18 19.45 14.47 -21.57
CA LEU A 18 18.78 14.60 -20.27
C LEU A 18 17.26 14.47 -20.37
N PHE A 19 16.66 15.10 -21.39
CA PHE A 19 15.20 15.01 -21.62
C PHE A 19 14.78 13.57 -21.93
N LEU A 20 15.53 12.85 -22.77
CA LEU A 20 15.27 11.44 -23.06
C LEU A 20 15.41 10.57 -21.80
N VAL A 21 16.47 10.76 -21.03
CA VAL A 21 16.67 10.05 -19.76
C VAL A 21 15.50 10.36 -18.82
N TYR A 22 15.15 11.62 -18.64
CA TYR A 22 14.01 12.02 -17.81
C TYR A 22 12.70 11.37 -18.29
N SER A 23 12.40 11.44 -19.60
CA SER A 23 11.19 10.83 -20.17
C SER A 23 11.14 9.29 -20.01
N LEU A 24 12.27 8.62 -20.15
CA LEU A 24 12.35 7.16 -19.99
C LEU A 24 12.26 6.70 -18.54
N PHE A 25 12.70 7.53 -17.59
CA PHE A 25 12.81 7.16 -16.18
C PHE A 25 11.72 7.78 -15.29
N ASN A 26 11.07 8.87 -15.71
CA ASN A 26 10.07 9.57 -14.91
C ASN A 26 8.85 8.71 -14.57
N ASP A 27 8.45 7.80 -15.46
CA ASP A 27 7.30 6.90 -15.28
C ASP A 27 7.68 5.51 -14.71
N ARG A 28 8.95 5.27 -14.43
CA ARG A 28 9.38 4.01 -13.86
C ARG A 28 9.34 4.10 -12.34
N GLU A 29 8.39 3.39 -11.73
CA GLU A 29 8.56 2.98 -10.33
C GLU A 29 9.89 2.21 -10.27
N TRP A 30 10.84 2.72 -9.46
CA TRP A 30 12.15 2.11 -9.26
C TRP A 30 12.02 0.82 -8.43
N ASP A 31 11.22 -0.12 -8.95
CA ASP A 31 10.84 -1.38 -8.29
C ASP A 31 12.01 -2.26 -7.92
N TRP A 32 13.15 -2.08 -8.61
CA TRP A 32 14.38 -2.80 -8.35
C TRP A 32 15.14 -2.27 -7.12
N LEU A 33 14.85 -1.05 -6.65
CA LEU A 33 15.47 -0.53 -5.44
C LEU A 33 15.09 -1.40 -4.23
N PRO A 34 16.09 -1.77 -3.39
CA PRO A 34 15.83 -2.62 -2.23
C PRO A 34 14.71 -2.10 -1.33
N GLU A 35 14.65 -0.79 -1.10
CA GLU A 35 13.60 -0.15 -0.32
C GLU A 35 12.21 -0.39 -0.89
N ASN A 36 12.03 -0.18 -2.21
CA ASN A 36 10.75 -0.37 -2.86
C ASN A 36 10.31 -1.84 -2.85
N LYS A 37 11.27 -2.77 -2.97
CA LYS A 37 10.98 -4.21 -2.83
C LYS A 37 10.46 -4.56 -1.45
N ILE A 38 11.07 -4.00 -0.38
CA ILE A 38 10.64 -4.22 1.00
C ILE A 38 9.25 -3.64 1.21
N LYS A 39 9.03 -2.39 0.82
CA LYS A 39 7.71 -1.74 0.93
C LYS A 39 6.61 -2.50 0.17
N LYS A 40 6.90 -2.93 -1.07
CA LYS A 40 5.97 -3.76 -1.85
C LYS A 40 5.68 -5.08 -1.16
N PHE A 41 6.69 -5.73 -0.59
CA PHE A 41 6.50 -6.96 0.16
C PHE A 41 5.62 -6.75 1.39
N LEU A 42 5.85 -5.68 2.17
CA LEU A 42 5.04 -5.31 3.33
C LEU A 42 3.58 -4.99 2.95
N LEU A 43 3.37 -4.34 1.81
CA LEU A 43 2.02 -4.03 1.32
C LEU A 43 1.30 -5.24 0.70
N ALA A 44 2.04 -6.28 0.31
CA ALA A 44 1.50 -7.50 -0.29
C ALA A 44 1.25 -8.63 0.71
N ASN A 45 1.78 -8.53 1.93
CA ASN A 45 1.71 -9.60 2.93
C ASN A 45 1.05 -9.12 4.22
N PRO A 46 0.40 -10.01 4.98
CA PRO A 46 -0.18 -9.65 6.27
C PRO A 46 0.92 -9.22 7.23
N ILE A 47 0.73 -8.07 7.86
CA ILE A 47 1.60 -7.61 8.92
C ILE A 47 1.01 -8.09 10.25
N LYS A 48 1.76 -8.89 10.99
CA LYS A 48 1.37 -9.43 12.30
C LYS A 48 2.03 -8.66 13.42
N ILE A 49 1.39 -8.65 14.56
CA ILE A 49 1.93 -8.15 15.82
C ILE A 49 1.60 -9.14 16.93
N ASN A 50 2.54 -9.34 17.85
CA ASN A 50 2.32 -10.16 19.04
C ASN A 50 2.05 -9.23 20.22
N ILE A 51 0.87 -9.34 20.81
CA ILE A 51 0.43 -8.49 21.92
C ILE A 51 -0.35 -9.30 22.96
N GLU A 52 -0.48 -8.77 24.16
CA GLU A 52 -1.38 -9.34 25.15
C GLU A 52 -2.85 -9.24 24.74
N LYS A 53 -3.64 -10.24 25.11
CA LYS A 53 -5.09 -10.26 24.80
C LYS A 53 -5.83 -9.02 25.32
N SER A 54 -5.40 -8.48 26.45
CA SER A 54 -5.90 -7.24 27.05
C SER A 54 -5.63 -6.00 26.21
N GLU A 55 -4.57 -6.03 25.39
CA GLU A 55 -4.11 -4.91 24.59
C GLU A 55 -4.68 -4.89 23.17
N VAL A 56 -5.41 -5.93 22.74
CA VAL A 56 -6.01 -5.99 21.39
C VAL A 56 -6.89 -4.79 21.10
N LEU A 57 -7.57 -4.25 22.11
CA LEU A 57 -8.40 -3.05 21.99
C LEU A 57 -7.59 -1.78 21.65
N TYR A 58 -6.28 -1.77 21.91
CA TYR A 58 -5.39 -0.66 21.56
C TYR A 58 -4.94 -0.69 20.10
N LEU A 59 -5.15 -1.81 19.37
CA LEU A 59 -4.95 -1.89 17.92
C LEU A 59 -6.11 -1.19 17.18
N ASN A 60 -6.31 0.05 17.54
CA ASN A 60 -7.33 0.89 16.91
C ASN A 60 -6.91 1.36 15.51
N GLU A 61 -7.83 1.99 14.82
CA GLU A 61 -7.58 2.57 13.49
C GLU A 61 -6.40 3.57 13.49
N SER A 62 -6.16 4.26 14.61
CA SER A 62 -5.04 5.19 14.77
C SER A 62 -3.69 4.50 14.73
N PHE A 63 -3.52 3.36 15.40
CA PHE A 63 -2.28 2.56 15.36
C PHE A 63 -2.03 2.03 13.95
N SER A 64 -3.03 1.40 13.35
CA SER A 64 -2.94 0.90 11.97
C SER A 64 -2.56 1.99 10.98
N LYS A 65 -3.16 3.18 11.12
CA LYS A 65 -2.84 4.34 10.29
C LYS A 65 -1.38 4.75 10.40
N LYS A 66 -0.82 4.82 11.60
CA LYS A 66 0.59 5.14 11.83
C LYS A 66 1.52 4.09 11.24
N VAL A 67 1.24 2.80 11.48
CA VAL A 67 2.02 1.69 10.91
C VAL A 67 2.09 1.79 9.40
N PHE A 68 0.94 1.92 8.73
CA PHE A 68 0.91 1.98 7.27
C PHE A 68 1.41 3.31 6.70
N ASP A 69 1.32 4.41 7.46
CA ASP A 69 1.96 5.67 7.07
C ASP A 69 3.49 5.52 7.02
N VAL A 70 4.09 4.85 8.02
CA VAL A 70 5.53 4.55 8.01
C VAL A 70 5.89 3.59 6.86
N VAL A 71 5.10 2.55 6.61
CA VAL A 71 5.35 1.60 5.51
C VAL A 71 5.29 2.27 4.14
N ILE A 72 4.33 3.17 3.92
CA ILE A 72 4.11 3.81 2.61
C ILE A 72 5.08 4.98 2.39
N ASN A 73 5.20 5.86 3.37
CA ASN A 73 5.90 7.14 3.23
C ASN A 73 7.27 7.17 3.91
N GLY A 74 7.58 6.22 4.82
CA GLY A 74 8.84 6.16 5.55
C GLY A 74 10.01 5.70 4.67
N ASN A 75 11.21 5.86 5.19
CA ASN A 75 12.46 5.39 4.58
C ASN A 75 12.93 4.12 5.29
N VAL A 76 13.48 3.17 4.53
CA VAL A 76 14.13 1.98 5.11
C VAL A 76 15.55 2.33 5.48
N LEU A 77 15.87 2.31 6.77
CA LEU A 77 17.20 2.60 7.28
C LEU A 77 18.05 1.31 7.31
N PHE A 78 18.72 1.00 6.21
CA PHE A 78 19.56 -0.20 6.08
C PHE A 78 20.70 -0.25 7.10
N SER A 79 21.23 0.91 7.55
CA SER A 79 22.27 0.99 8.58
C SER A 79 21.81 0.52 9.95
N LYS A 80 20.50 0.55 10.23
CA LYS A 80 19.86 0.08 11.46
C LYS A 80 19.20 -1.29 11.30
N SER A 81 19.19 -1.83 10.08
CA SER A 81 18.51 -3.09 9.72
C SER A 81 19.48 -4.27 9.82
N GLU A 82 19.00 -5.42 10.28
CA GLU A 82 19.73 -6.66 10.28
C GLU A 82 19.28 -7.57 9.15
N THR A 83 20.15 -7.77 8.16
CA THR A 83 19.80 -8.47 6.90
C THR A 83 20.59 -9.75 6.66
N LYS A 84 21.46 -10.15 7.63
CA LYS A 84 22.35 -11.32 7.50
C LYS A 84 21.70 -12.63 7.94
N THR A 85 20.58 -12.55 8.66
CA THR A 85 19.83 -13.68 9.18
C THR A 85 18.78 -14.17 8.18
N GLU A 86 18.27 -15.39 8.35
CA GLU A 86 17.17 -15.94 7.56
C GLU A 86 15.92 -15.07 7.68
N THR A 87 15.52 -14.71 8.87
CA THR A 87 14.52 -13.67 9.12
C THR A 87 15.23 -12.33 9.23
N LYS A 88 14.94 -11.43 8.30
CA LYS A 88 15.59 -10.12 8.21
C LYS A 88 14.79 -9.08 8.98
N ASN A 89 15.47 -8.31 9.83
CA ASN A 89 14.84 -7.20 10.54
C ASN A 89 15.09 -5.90 9.79
N TYR A 90 14.01 -5.21 9.42
CA TYR A 90 14.08 -3.91 8.76
C TYR A 90 13.56 -2.81 9.66
N PHE A 91 14.32 -1.72 9.73
CA PHE A 91 13.97 -0.52 10.46
C PHE A 91 13.46 0.55 9.48
N LEU A 92 12.21 1.00 9.69
CA LEU A 92 11.58 2.04 8.88
C LEU A 92 11.28 3.27 9.74
N GLU A 93 11.42 4.45 9.15
CA GLU A 93 11.19 5.72 9.82
C GLU A 93 10.41 6.69 8.92
N SER A 94 9.38 7.32 9.47
CA SER A 94 8.61 8.38 8.81
C SER A 94 8.22 9.45 9.82
N ASN A 95 8.58 10.70 9.55
CA ASN A 95 8.33 11.83 10.44
C ASN A 95 8.84 11.55 11.88
N ASN A 96 7.92 11.29 12.82
CA ASN A 96 8.25 11.00 14.23
C ASN A 96 7.96 9.55 14.61
N ASP A 97 7.48 8.72 13.67
CA ASP A 97 7.16 7.33 13.93
C ASP A 97 8.23 6.40 13.36
N THR A 98 8.62 5.41 14.16
CA THR A 98 9.59 4.39 13.79
C THR A 98 9.00 2.99 13.99
N ILE A 99 9.36 2.06 13.10
CA ILE A 99 8.90 0.68 13.15
C ILE A 99 10.05 -0.26 12.84
N SER A 100 10.17 -1.34 13.62
CA SER A 100 11.03 -2.47 13.29
C SER A 100 10.16 -3.65 12.91
N ILE A 101 10.47 -4.28 11.76
CA ILE A 101 9.67 -5.35 11.19
C ILE A 101 10.58 -6.51 10.79
N ASP A 102 10.29 -7.69 11.32
CA ASP A 102 10.85 -8.94 10.86
C ASP A 102 10.16 -9.41 9.59
N ILE A 103 10.94 -9.75 8.58
CA ILE A 103 10.47 -10.27 7.30
C ILE A 103 11.11 -11.63 7.04
N SER A 104 10.29 -12.66 6.87
CA SER A 104 10.65 -13.92 6.26
C SER A 104 10.11 -13.94 4.84
N PHE A 105 11.01 -13.89 3.86
CA PHE A 105 10.62 -13.87 2.45
C PHE A 105 10.08 -15.23 1.99
N ASP A 106 10.61 -16.31 2.55
CA ASP A 106 10.23 -17.69 2.20
C ASP A 106 8.82 -18.01 2.68
N ASP A 107 8.49 -17.62 3.91
CA ASP A 107 7.17 -17.85 4.51
C ASP A 107 6.16 -16.73 4.19
N SER A 108 6.59 -15.69 3.47
CA SER A 108 5.78 -14.49 3.20
C SER A 108 5.17 -13.89 4.47
N THR A 109 5.92 -13.88 5.57
CA THR A 109 5.48 -13.35 6.86
C THR A 109 6.17 -12.03 7.19
N CYS A 110 5.41 -11.11 7.77
CA CYS A 110 5.87 -9.83 8.28
C CYS A 110 5.41 -9.69 9.73
N ARG A 111 6.31 -9.34 10.64
CA ARG A 111 5.99 -9.19 12.07
C ARG A 111 6.59 -7.90 12.62
N ILE A 112 5.75 -7.06 13.21
CA ILE A 112 6.23 -5.88 13.94
C ILE A 112 6.91 -6.36 15.22
N THR A 113 8.16 -5.95 15.39
CA THR A 113 8.97 -6.22 16.60
C THR A 113 9.05 -5.01 17.51
N SER A 114 8.97 -3.79 16.95
CA SER A 114 8.85 -2.58 17.77
C SER A 114 8.12 -1.47 17.01
N PHE A 115 7.51 -0.56 17.76
CA PHE A 115 6.92 0.69 17.29
C PHE A 115 7.22 1.80 18.28
N ASN A 116 7.87 2.88 17.84
CA ASN A 116 8.26 4.02 18.70
C ASN A 116 8.90 3.60 20.02
N ASN A 117 9.92 2.71 19.96
CA ASN A 117 10.62 2.15 21.10
C ASN A 117 9.79 1.20 22.01
N GLN A 118 8.53 0.97 21.73
CA GLN A 118 7.76 -0.09 22.37
C GLN A 118 8.06 -1.42 21.68
N ASN A 119 8.60 -2.38 22.42
CA ASN A 119 8.94 -3.70 21.90
C ASN A 119 7.75 -4.66 21.99
N PHE A 120 7.54 -5.43 20.93
CA PHE A 120 6.53 -6.48 20.82
C PHE A 120 7.20 -7.85 20.66
N THR A 121 8.17 -8.13 21.53
CA THR A 121 8.90 -9.40 21.50
C THR A 121 7.98 -10.55 21.91
N ARG A 122 8.17 -11.69 21.24
CA ARG A 122 7.45 -12.93 21.52
C ARG A 122 7.92 -13.50 22.86
N ASN A 123 7.38 -13.01 23.97
CA ASN A 123 7.47 -13.73 25.22
C ASN A 123 6.48 -14.89 25.16
N GLN A 124 6.89 -16.08 25.52
CA GLN A 124 6.04 -17.29 25.51
C GLN A 124 4.98 -17.26 26.64
N SER A 125 4.35 -16.11 26.89
CA SER A 125 3.30 -16.05 27.90
C SER A 125 1.99 -16.55 27.31
N ILE A 126 1.22 -17.31 28.07
CA ILE A 126 -0.08 -17.92 27.70
C ILE A 126 -1.11 -16.86 27.27
N ASN A 127 -0.88 -15.59 27.61
CA ASN A 127 -1.80 -14.48 27.36
C ASN A 127 -1.50 -13.70 26.07
N GLN A 128 -0.46 -14.06 25.31
CA GLN A 128 -0.12 -13.37 24.07
C GLN A 128 -0.82 -14.01 22.88
N ILE A 129 -1.23 -13.17 21.93
CA ILE A 129 -1.81 -13.59 20.66
C ILE A 129 -1.13 -12.88 19.48
N ASP A 130 -1.00 -13.62 18.39
CA ASP A 130 -0.65 -13.05 17.09
C ASP A 130 -1.91 -12.47 16.44
N THR A 131 -1.91 -11.21 16.14
CA THR A 131 -3.02 -10.57 15.43
C THR A 131 -2.53 -9.82 14.18
N ASN A 132 -3.42 -9.62 13.22
CA ASN A 132 -3.09 -8.90 11.99
C ASN A 132 -3.34 -7.39 12.18
N VAL A 133 -2.38 -6.58 11.71
CA VAL A 133 -2.55 -5.13 11.55
C VAL A 133 -3.02 -4.87 10.12
N TYR A 134 -4.24 -4.39 9.97
CA TYR A 134 -4.83 -4.10 8.67
C TYR A 134 -4.62 -2.65 8.28
N MET A 135 -4.43 -2.41 6.97
CA MET A 135 -4.33 -1.05 6.44
C MET A 135 -5.63 -0.29 6.71
N ASP A 136 -5.53 0.93 7.20
CA ASP A 136 -6.68 1.81 7.35
C ASP A 136 -7.18 2.34 5.99
N ASN A 137 -8.41 2.85 5.99
CA ASN A 137 -9.06 3.28 4.75
C ASN A 137 -8.36 4.47 4.07
N PHE A 138 -7.75 5.36 4.86
CA PHE A 138 -7.04 6.52 4.33
C PHE A 138 -5.77 6.11 3.57
N ASN A 139 -4.96 5.20 4.16
CA ASN A 139 -3.77 4.69 3.52
C ASN A 139 -4.11 3.80 2.31
N PHE A 140 -5.18 3.01 2.40
CA PHE A 140 -5.70 2.29 1.24
C PHE A 140 -6.03 3.23 0.09
N TYR A 141 -6.74 4.33 0.39
CA TYR A 141 -7.06 5.34 -0.62
C TYR A 141 -5.80 5.94 -1.26
N LYS A 142 -4.80 6.33 -0.46
CA LYS A 142 -3.51 6.85 -0.96
C LYS A 142 -2.81 5.89 -1.95
N VAL A 143 -2.87 4.59 -1.68
CA VAL A 143 -2.31 3.57 -2.59
C VAL A 143 -3.12 3.49 -3.89
N VAL A 144 -4.45 3.52 -3.79
CA VAL A 144 -5.36 3.36 -4.93
C VAL A 144 -5.46 4.61 -5.78
N GLU A 145 -5.35 5.81 -5.18
CA GLU A 145 -5.46 7.09 -5.87
C GLU A 145 -4.47 7.22 -7.03
N LYS A 146 -3.25 6.74 -6.83
CA LYS A 146 -2.14 6.78 -7.80
C LYS A 146 -2.30 5.76 -8.94
N LEU A 147 -3.21 4.80 -8.81
CA LEU A 147 -3.40 3.73 -9.78
C LEU A 147 -4.37 4.15 -10.89
N LYS A 148 -4.11 3.69 -12.12
CA LYS A 148 -5.05 3.84 -13.23
C LYS A 148 -6.32 3.05 -12.94
N LYS A 149 -7.46 3.71 -12.93
CA LYS A 149 -8.77 3.10 -12.72
C LYS A 149 -9.24 2.40 -14.00
N LYS A 150 -9.75 1.20 -13.87
CA LYS A 150 -10.34 0.39 -14.94
C LYS A 150 -11.66 -0.18 -14.43
N TYR A 151 -12.65 -0.21 -15.29
CA TYR A 151 -13.99 -0.73 -14.99
C TYR A 151 -14.25 -1.97 -15.86
N SER A 152 -14.75 -3.05 -15.24
CA SER A 152 -15.18 -4.22 -16.03
C SER A 152 -16.52 -3.94 -16.71
N LYS A 153 -16.90 -4.75 -17.70
CA LYS A 153 -18.18 -4.63 -18.36
C LYS A 153 -19.33 -4.80 -17.36
N GLU A 154 -19.21 -5.77 -16.48
CA GLU A 154 -20.21 -6.05 -15.44
C GLU A 154 -20.35 -4.87 -14.47
N PHE A 155 -19.24 -4.19 -14.13
CA PHE A 155 -19.28 -3.01 -13.28
C PHE A 155 -19.99 -1.84 -13.96
N ILE A 156 -19.76 -1.63 -15.25
CA ILE A 156 -20.45 -0.58 -16.03
C ILE A 156 -21.95 -0.87 -16.08
N THR A 157 -22.35 -2.12 -16.35
CA THR A 157 -23.76 -2.53 -16.30
C THR A 157 -24.38 -2.32 -14.92
N ASP A 158 -23.63 -2.64 -13.84
CA ASP A 158 -24.07 -2.38 -12.46
C ASP A 158 -24.29 -0.87 -12.21
N LEU A 159 -23.39 0.01 -12.71
CA LEU A 159 -23.55 1.47 -12.61
C LEU A 159 -24.81 1.96 -13.33
N GLU A 160 -25.04 1.50 -14.56
CA GLU A 160 -26.23 1.85 -15.35
C GLU A 160 -27.53 1.44 -14.63
N ASN A 161 -27.56 0.23 -14.07
CA ASN A 161 -28.71 -0.27 -13.32
C ASN A 161 -29.02 0.57 -12.07
N PHE A 162 -28.01 1.18 -11.46
CA PHE A 162 -28.17 2.04 -10.30
C PHE A 162 -28.24 3.54 -10.64
N GLN A 163 -28.22 3.89 -11.91
CA GLN A 163 -28.22 5.29 -12.40
C GLN A 163 -27.01 6.09 -11.87
N LEU A 164 -25.88 5.43 -11.72
CA LEU A 164 -24.60 6.00 -11.28
C LEU A 164 -23.63 6.08 -12.44
N ASN A 165 -22.60 6.90 -12.29
CA ASN A 165 -21.49 6.99 -13.25
C ASN A 165 -20.13 6.80 -12.56
N GLU A 166 -19.07 6.67 -13.35
CA GLU A 166 -17.71 6.44 -12.86
C GLU A 166 -17.23 7.56 -11.92
N LYS A 167 -17.63 8.82 -12.19
CA LYS A 167 -17.25 9.99 -11.37
C LYS A 167 -17.86 9.91 -9.97
N ASP A 168 -19.05 9.33 -9.82
CA ASP A 168 -19.69 9.15 -8.51
C ASP A 168 -18.87 8.20 -7.64
N ILE A 169 -18.33 7.15 -8.26
CA ILE A 169 -17.42 6.22 -7.58
C ILE A 169 -16.12 6.93 -7.18
N GLU A 170 -15.46 7.60 -8.12
CA GLU A 170 -14.18 8.28 -7.88
C GLU A 170 -14.27 9.35 -6.80
N LYS A 171 -15.32 10.17 -6.82
CA LYS A 171 -15.58 11.22 -5.83
C LYS A 171 -15.72 10.67 -4.41
N ASN A 172 -16.34 9.49 -4.29
CA ASN A 172 -16.61 8.88 -2.99
C ASN A 172 -15.57 7.81 -2.58
N LEU A 173 -14.61 7.47 -3.45
CA LEU A 173 -13.61 6.43 -3.20
C LEU A 173 -12.78 6.70 -1.94
N LYS A 174 -12.49 7.97 -1.61
CA LYS A 174 -11.79 8.37 -0.38
C LYS A 174 -12.53 8.01 0.91
N LYS A 175 -13.84 7.74 0.83
CA LYS A 175 -14.70 7.37 1.96
C LYS A 175 -14.98 5.86 2.01
N ILE A 176 -14.32 5.07 1.13
CA ILE A 176 -14.53 3.62 1.10
C ILE A 176 -14.10 2.99 2.42
N LYS A 177 -14.89 2.04 2.91
CA LYS A 177 -14.56 1.21 4.07
C LYS A 177 -14.28 -0.20 3.61
N ILE A 178 -13.02 -0.62 3.69
CA ILE A 178 -12.60 -1.96 3.25
C ILE A 178 -13.00 -3.01 4.28
N ASN A 179 -13.59 -4.08 3.81
CA ASN A 179 -13.85 -5.28 4.60
C ASN A 179 -12.64 -6.23 4.47
N TRP A 180 -11.70 -6.11 5.39
CA TRP A 180 -10.46 -6.87 5.36
C TRP A 180 -10.64 -8.38 5.56
N THR A 181 -11.69 -8.80 6.25
CA THR A 181 -11.98 -10.24 6.47
C THR A 181 -12.46 -10.94 5.19
N ARG A 182 -13.05 -10.18 4.26
CA ARG A 182 -13.53 -10.66 2.96
C ARG A 182 -12.58 -10.32 1.80
N SER A 183 -11.51 -9.59 2.08
CA SER A 183 -10.52 -9.19 1.09
C SER A 183 -9.34 -10.15 1.10
N SER A 184 -8.86 -10.56 -0.07
CA SER A 184 -7.69 -11.44 -0.21
C SER A 184 -6.39 -10.65 -0.41
N GLY A 185 -6.30 -9.49 0.24
CA GLY A 185 -5.40 -8.39 -0.11
C GLY A 185 -3.91 -8.65 -0.07
N PHE A 186 -3.43 -9.81 0.43
CA PHE A 186 -2.01 -9.87 0.80
C PHE A 186 -1.21 -11.02 0.18
N ARG A 187 -1.82 -12.00 -0.47
CA ARG A 187 -1.10 -13.23 -0.86
C ARG A 187 -1.21 -13.60 -2.33
N ILE A 188 -1.83 -12.79 -3.17
CA ILE A 188 -2.14 -13.13 -4.56
C ILE A 188 -1.53 -12.07 -5.47
N ALA A 189 -1.07 -12.48 -6.65
CA ALA A 189 -0.50 -11.58 -7.66
C ALA A 189 -1.42 -10.39 -8.01
N ASN A 190 -2.74 -10.57 -7.88
CA ASN A 190 -3.73 -9.53 -8.04
C ASN A 190 -4.64 -9.48 -6.80
N PRO A 191 -4.27 -8.71 -5.76
CA PRO A 191 -5.06 -8.58 -4.56
C PRO A 191 -6.50 -8.14 -4.84
N PHE A 192 -7.45 -8.80 -4.18
CA PHE A 192 -8.86 -8.54 -4.31
C PHE A 192 -9.39 -7.86 -3.04
N TYR A 193 -10.12 -6.78 -3.21
CA TYR A 193 -10.68 -5.99 -2.11
C TYR A 193 -12.19 -5.89 -2.23
N ILE A 194 -12.86 -6.02 -1.09
CA ILE A 194 -14.28 -5.73 -0.95
C ILE A 194 -14.41 -4.54 -0.01
N GLY A 195 -15.13 -3.53 -0.45
CA GLY A 195 -15.37 -2.33 0.36
C GLY A 195 -16.83 -1.90 0.30
N ARG A 196 -17.21 -1.02 1.22
CA ARG A 196 -18.50 -0.34 1.21
C ARG A 196 -18.29 1.14 0.96
N ILE A 197 -19.14 1.71 0.12
CA ILE A 197 -19.14 3.10 -0.26
C ILE A 197 -20.55 3.67 -0.11
N ASN A 198 -20.65 4.89 0.45
CA ASN A 198 -21.92 5.58 0.54
C ASN A 198 -21.99 6.62 -0.58
N ILE A 199 -23.02 6.54 -1.41
CA ILE A 199 -23.30 7.49 -2.48
C ILE A 199 -24.74 7.97 -2.29
N GLU A 200 -24.92 9.27 -2.04
CA GLU A 200 -26.22 9.91 -1.86
C GLU A 200 -27.12 9.22 -0.81
N GLY A 201 -26.53 8.77 0.29
CA GLY A 201 -27.24 8.09 1.37
C GLY A 201 -27.45 6.60 1.17
N LEU A 202 -27.19 6.07 -0.01
CA LEU A 202 -27.28 4.64 -0.30
C LEU A 202 -25.92 3.96 -0.14
N VAL A 203 -25.93 2.76 0.45
CA VAL A 203 -24.72 1.98 0.68
C VAL A 203 -24.56 0.94 -0.41
N TYR A 204 -23.40 0.93 -1.04
CA TYR A 204 -23.03 -0.05 -2.06
C TYR A 204 -21.82 -0.85 -1.61
N GLU A 205 -21.82 -2.14 -1.91
CA GLU A 205 -20.65 -3.01 -1.83
C GLU A 205 -19.93 -2.98 -3.18
N ILE A 206 -18.63 -2.70 -3.14
CA ILE A 206 -17.78 -2.61 -4.31
C ILE A 206 -16.69 -3.66 -4.24
N SER A 207 -16.45 -4.39 -5.32
CA SER A 207 -15.33 -5.32 -5.43
C SER A 207 -14.29 -4.82 -6.41
N MET A 208 -13.02 -4.93 -6.03
CA MET A 208 -11.88 -4.37 -6.76
C MET A 208 -10.74 -5.39 -6.80
N GLU A 209 -9.98 -5.37 -7.88
CA GLU A 209 -8.75 -6.14 -8.08
C GLU A 209 -7.59 -5.18 -8.35
N LYS A 210 -6.52 -5.27 -7.55
CA LYS A 210 -5.35 -4.40 -7.69
C LYS A 210 -4.26 -5.12 -8.47
N GLY A 211 -3.88 -4.56 -9.62
CA GLY A 211 -2.64 -4.90 -10.32
C GLY A 211 -1.52 -3.90 -9.98
N ASN A 212 -0.37 -4.05 -10.61
CA ASN A 212 0.80 -3.21 -10.34
C ASN A 212 0.55 -1.72 -10.59
N LYS A 213 -0.01 -1.36 -11.75
CA LYS A 213 -0.23 0.04 -12.16
C LYS A 213 -1.71 0.41 -12.32
N LYS A 214 -2.61 -0.50 -11.95
CA LYS A 214 -4.06 -0.30 -12.16
C LYS A 214 -4.86 -0.94 -11.06
N ILE A 215 -6.02 -0.35 -10.77
CA ILE A 215 -7.09 -1.00 -10.01
C ILE A 215 -8.28 -1.23 -10.95
N ARG A 216 -8.84 -2.42 -10.92
CA ARG A 216 -9.99 -2.81 -11.72
C ARG A 216 -11.20 -2.99 -10.82
N PHE A 217 -12.23 -2.20 -11.06
CA PHE A 217 -13.54 -2.33 -10.43
C PHE A 217 -14.32 -3.45 -11.13
N LYS A 218 -14.79 -4.44 -10.37
CA LYS A 218 -15.37 -5.68 -10.89
C LYS A 218 -16.88 -5.74 -10.77
N ARG A 219 -17.43 -5.40 -9.62
CA ARG A 219 -18.87 -5.45 -9.35
C ARG A 219 -19.26 -4.36 -8.36
N LEU A 220 -20.48 -3.89 -8.52
CA LEU A 220 -21.17 -2.98 -7.62
C LEU A 220 -22.50 -3.60 -7.21
N LYS A 221 -22.80 -3.66 -5.92
CA LYS A 221 -24.06 -4.19 -5.39
C LYS A 221 -24.65 -3.22 -4.40
N LYS A 222 -25.93 -2.90 -4.54
CA LYS A 222 -26.65 -2.12 -3.52
C LYS A 222 -26.89 -2.99 -2.29
N ILE A 223 -26.57 -2.48 -1.11
CA ILE A 223 -26.91 -3.15 0.16
C ILE A 223 -28.28 -2.62 0.57
N ILE A 224 -29.26 -3.52 0.62
CA ILE A 224 -30.59 -3.25 1.13
C ILE A 224 -30.53 -3.64 2.62
N HIS A 225 -30.79 -2.69 3.48
CA HIS A 225 -30.94 -2.91 4.93
C HIS A 225 -32.34 -3.29 5.27
#